data_f100439bdf306938c4d42f9bb9d798fd
#
_entry.id   f100439bdf306938c4d42f9bb9d798fd
#
_cell.length_a   1.000
_cell.length_b   1.000
_cell.length_c   1.000
_cell.angle_alpha   90.00
_cell.angle_beta   90.00
_cell.angle_gamma   90.00
#
_symmetry.space_group_name_H-M   'P 1'
#
loop_
_entity.id
_entity.type
_entity.pdbx_description
1 polymer ?
#
loop_
_entity_poly.entity_id
_entity_poly.type
_entity_poly.pdbx_seq_one_letter_code
_entity_poly.pdbx_strand_id
1 'polypeptide(L)'
;ALAELKEMVDAYHSAGLEVIVDVVFNHTAEAGNGGPILSYKGFCPYQAYLLEQTKTGELVYSNHSGCGNTVNTAQPFMMGLILDAMRHWVTVIGVDGFRFDLAVCLGREPQEYNKKSGLLRAISSDPVLRDKVLLAEPWDIGPGGYQVGNFPSPWLEVNDKYRDTVRAFWRGDDGVTADFATRLMGSRDIFHKGHRHISTSVNNVTYHDGFTLHDMVTYAERHNLDNLEDNRDGHGHNLSANYGVEGETNDESIIDMRERQKRNLFATLIFSQGTPHILGGDELSRTQNGNNNAYCQDNPISWFNWEMNKRKQDFLRFCQYAIRLRQSSTLLSEL
;
A
#
# COMPACT_ATOMS: atom_id res chain seq x y z
N ALA A 1 -5.72 7.95 24.62
CA ALA A 1 -5.26 7.24 23.40
C ALA A 1 -6.16 6.06 23.06
N LEU A 2 -6.20 4.97 23.90
CA LEU A 2 -6.98 3.77 23.56
C LEU A 2 -8.50 4.03 23.43
N ALA A 3 -9.07 4.81 24.36
CA ALA A 3 -10.49 5.20 24.32
C ALA A 3 -10.81 6.02 23.07
N GLU A 4 -10.00 7.00 22.74
CA GLU A 4 -10.16 7.85 21.56
C GLU A 4 -10.06 7.05 20.25
N LEU A 5 -9.16 6.04 20.19
CA LEU A 5 -9.06 5.14 19.06
C LEU A 5 -10.34 4.32 18.86
N LYS A 6 -10.93 3.82 19.96
CA LYS A 6 -12.22 3.12 19.91
C LYS A 6 -13.36 4.05 19.49
N GLU A 7 -13.42 5.26 20.02
CA GLU A 7 -14.40 6.28 19.61
C GLU A 7 -14.29 6.61 18.11
N MET A 8 -13.06 6.67 17.58
CA MET A 8 -12.84 6.85 16.14
C MET A 8 -13.40 5.67 15.34
N VAL A 9 -13.10 4.41 15.74
CA VAL A 9 -13.63 3.22 15.06
C VAL A 9 -15.16 3.19 15.12
N ASP A 10 -15.76 3.45 16.28
CA ASP A 10 -17.20 3.50 16.47
C ASP A 10 -17.87 4.59 15.59
N ALA A 11 -17.20 5.73 15.42
CA ALA A 11 -17.68 6.80 14.54
C ALA A 11 -17.66 6.39 13.06
N TYR A 12 -16.62 5.70 12.59
CA TYR A 12 -16.58 5.15 11.23
C TYR A 12 -17.66 4.09 11.02
N HIS A 13 -17.83 3.15 11.96
CA HIS A 13 -18.88 2.15 11.91
C HIS A 13 -20.28 2.77 11.86
N SER A 14 -20.51 3.83 12.63
CA SER A 14 -21.77 4.58 12.61
C SER A 14 -22.06 5.24 11.25
N ALA A 15 -21.01 5.52 10.48
CA ALA A 15 -21.10 6.01 9.10
C ALA A 15 -21.17 4.88 8.05
N GLY A 16 -21.18 3.61 8.46
CA GLY A 16 -21.19 2.44 7.57
C GLY A 16 -19.84 2.15 6.91
N LEU A 17 -18.74 2.55 7.54
CA LEU A 17 -17.38 2.36 7.06
C LEU A 17 -16.64 1.36 7.95
N GLU A 18 -15.93 0.43 7.33
CA GLU A 18 -15.02 -0.50 8.00
C GLU A 18 -13.65 0.14 8.23
N VAL A 19 -12.94 -0.31 9.26
CA VAL A 19 -11.61 0.18 9.63
C VAL A 19 -10.57 -0.93 9.48
N ILE A 20 -9.61 -0.72 8.60
CA ILE A 20 -8.48 -1.64 8.37
C ILE A 20 -7.21 -0.99 8.91
N VAL A 21 -6.47 -1.71 9.76
CA VAL A 21 -5.22 -1.23 10.35
C VAL A 21 -4.04 -1.71 9.53
N ASP A 22 -3.12 -0.81 9.23
CA ASP A 22 -1.82 -1.15 8.65
C ASP A 22 -0.89 -1.66 9.75
N VAL A 23 -0.33 -2.87 9.56
CA VAL A 23 0.48 -3.55 10.58
C VAL A 23 1.86 -3.90 10.04
N VAL A 24 2.87 -3.54 10.82
CA VAL A 24 4.28 -3.84 10.54
C VAL A 24 4.72 -4.97 11.47
N PHE A 25 4.60 -6.21 11.00
CA PHE A 25 5.10 -7.39 11.71
C PHE A 25 6.36 -7.97 11.08
N ASN A 26 6.82 -7.41 9.97
CA ASN A 26 7.93 -7.94 9.19
C ASN A 26 9.30 -7.54 9.73
N HIS A 27 9.42 -6.42 10.44
CA HIS A 27 10.67 -5.93 11.01
C HIS A 27 10.45 -5.16 12.31
N THR A 28 11.53 -4.75 12.94
CA THR A 28 11.53 -3.89 14.13
C THR A 28 12.51 -2.73 13.97
N ALA A 29 12.34 -1.68 14.77
CA ALA A 29 13.23 -0.52 14.83
C ALA A 29 14.66 -0.87 15.34
N GLU A 30 14.94 -2.15 15.63
CA GLU A 30 16.25 -2.60 16.10
C GLU A 30 17.28 -2.74 14.98
N ALA A 31 16.91 -2.51 13.72
CA ALA A 31 17.78 -2.56 12.53
C ALA A 31 18.64 -3.84 12.42
N GLY A 32 19.79 -3.77 11.72
CA GLY A 32 20.74 -4.90 11.56
C GLY A 32 21.64 -5.13 12.78
N ASN A 33 22.73 -5.88 12.60
CA ASN A 33 23.64 -6.29 13.66
C ASN A 33 24.16 -5.14 14.53
N GLY A 34 24.43 -3.98 13.92
CA GLY A 34 24.89 -2.78 14.64
C GLY A 34 23.78 -1.88 15.20
N GLY A 35 22.52 -2.26 15.04
CA GLY A 35 21.38 -1.46 15.52
C GLY A 35 21.14 -1.60 17.03
N PRO A 36 20.27 -0.74 17.59
CA PRO A 36 20.01 -0.70 19.03
C PRO A 36 19.36 -1.98 19.56
N ILE A 37 19.45 -2.19 20.86
CA ILE A 37 18.74 -3.24 21.61
C ILE A 37 17.57 -2.58 22.31
N LEU A 38 16.36 -2.75 21.78
CA LEU A 38 15.15 -2.08 22.28
C LEU A 38 14.07 -3.06 22.76
N SER A 39 13.98 -4.24 22.13
CA SER A 39 12.97 -5.25 22.41
C SER A 39 13.51 -6.68 22.22
N TYR A 40 13.20 -7.36 21.10
CA TYR A 40 13.53 -8.78 20.91
C TYR A 40 15.01 -9.10 20.87
N LYS A 41 15.87 -8.17 20.44
CA LYS A 41 17.32 -8.37 20.53
C LYS A 41 17.79 -8.58 21.97
N GLY A 42 17.11 -7.97 22.95
CA GLY A 42 17.41 -8.12 24.37
C GLY A 42 16.94 -9.43 24.97
N PHE A 43 15.90 -10.05 24.42
CA PHE A 43 15.28 -11.25 24.98
C PHE A 43 15.66 -12.53 24.23
N CYS A 44 15.55 -12.53 22.90
CA CYS A 44 15.66 -13.73 22.07
C CYS A 44 16.15 -13.42 20.65
N PRO A 45 17.33 -12.81 20.49
CA PRO A 45 17.80 -12.28 19.20
C PRO A 45 17.89 -13.35 18.10
N TYR A 46 18.24 -14.58 18.44
CA TYR A 46 18.43 -15.65 17.47
C TYR A 46 17.14 -16.39 17.10
N GLN A 47 16.09 -16.23 17.88
CA GLN A 47 14.79 -16.84 17.61
C GLN A 47 13.81 -15.83 16.98
N ALA A 48 13.87 -14.57 17.40
CA ALA A 48 12.93 -13.55 16.96
C ALA A 48 13.14 -13.10 15.50
N TYR A 49 14.36 -13.25 15.00
CA TYR A 49 14.74 -12.80 13.67
C TYR A 49 15.22 -13.94 12.77
N LEU A 50 15.03 -13.80 11.47
CA LEU A 50 15.68 -14.63 10.48
C LEU A 50 17.18 -14.30 10.45
N LEU A 51 17.99 -15.34 10.38
CA LEU A 51 19.44 -15.22 10.35
C LEU A 51 19.98 -15.88 9.08
N GLU A 52 21.06 -15.34 8.57
CA GLU A 52 21.85 -15.92 7.50
C GLU A 52 23.32 -15.94 7.85
N GLN A 53 24.04 -16.86 7.24
CA GLN A 53 25.48 -16.98 7.44
C GLN A 53 26.20 -16.26 6.30
N THR A 54 27.11 -15.34 6.66
CA THR A 54 28.01 -14.71 5.70
C THR A 54 28.97 -15.70 5.09
N LYS A 55 29.67 -15.32 4.03
CA LYS A 55 30.76 -16.13 3.44
C LYS A 55 31.88 -16.39 4.39
N THR A 56 32.07 -15.59 5.43
CA THR A 56 33.09 -15.73 6.49
C THR A 56 32.60 -16.58 7.65
N GLY A 57 31.34 -17.06 7.62
CA GLY A 57 30.76 -17.89 8.68
C GLY A 57 30.08 -17.11 9.82
N GLU A 58 30.09 -15.80 9.77
CA GLU A 58 29.41 -14.95 10.75
C GLU A 58 27.87 -15.00 10.57
N LEU A 59 27.12 -15.07 11.68
CA LEU A 59 25.68 -14.97 11.69
C LEU A 59 25.25 -13.50 11.68
N VAL A 60 24.44 -13.13 10.72
CA VAL A 60 23.86 -11.79 10.56
C VAL A 60 22.36 -11.87 10.43
N TYR A 61 21.67 -10.78 10.75
CA TYR A 61 20.22 -10.69 10.52
C TYR A 61 19.92 -10.63 9.02
N SER A 62 19.01 -11.48 8.54
CA SER A 62 18.48 -11.39 7.19
C SER A 62 17.71 -10.08 7.02
N ASN A 63 17.91 -9.39 5.90
CA ASN A 63 17.30 -8.08 5.65
C ASN A 63 16.36 -8.11 4.44
N HIS A 64 15.29 -8.89 4.52
CA HIS A 64 14.28 -8.92 3.46
C HIS A 64 13.32 -7.71 3.52
N SER A 65 13.26 -7.04 4.66
CA SER A 65 12.45 -5.85 4.86
C SER A 65 13.07 -4.54 4.32
N GLY A 66 14.38 -4.51 4.12
CA GLY A 66 15.12 -3.27 3.85
C GLY A 66 15.47 -2.46 5.11
N CYS A 67 14.91 -2.82 6.27
CA CYS A 67 15.09 -2.10 7.56
C CYS A 67 16.17 -2.73 8.47
N GLY A 68 16.97 -3.65 7.94
CA GLY A 68 18.11 -4.24 8.63
C GLY A 68 17.82 -5.57 9.34
N ASN A 69 16.56 -5.93 9.56
CA ASN A 69 16.17 -7.21 10.12
C ASN A 69 14.87 -7.73 9.48
N THR A 70 14.61 -9.02 9.65
CA THR A 70 13.35 -9.65 9.29
C THR A 70 12.88 -10.54 10.44
N VAL A 71 11.66 -10.34 10.90
CA VAL A 71 11.08 -11.12 12.00
C VAL A 71 10.87 -12.57 11.56
N ASN A 72 11.23 -13.52 12.41
CA ASN A 72 11.06 -14.95 12.18
C ASN A 72 9.68 -15.43 12.62
N THR A 73 8.70 -15.32 11.73
CA THR A 73 7.30 -15.69 11.99
C THR A 73 7.07 -17.20 12.09
N ALA A 74 8.05 -18.02 11.71
CA ALA A 74 8.00 -19.47 11.89
C ALA A 74 8.22 -19.90 13.34
N GLN A 75 8.76 -19.02 14.19
CA GLN A 75 8.93 -19.32 15.63
C GLN A 75 7.57 -19.26 16.36
N PRO A 76 7.22 -20.31 17.12
CA PRO A 76 5.90 -20.41 17.77
C PRO A 76 5.55 -19.21 18.67
N PHE A 77 6.52 -18.67 19.41
CA PHE A 77 6.28 -17.54 20.29
C PHE A 77 6.03 -16.25 19.50
N MET A 78 6.75 -16.01 18.39
CA MET A 78 6.54 -14.85 17.52
C MET A 78 5.19 -14.95 16.80
N MET A 79 4.87 -16.13 16.30
CA MET A 79 3.55 -16.40 15.72
C MET A 79 2.44 -16.14 16.75
N GLY A 80 2.57 -16.65 17.96
CA GLY A 80 1.61 -16.43 19.05
C GLY A 80 1.43 -14.94 19.35
N LEU A 81 2.53 -14.20 19.47
CA LEU A 81 2.50 -12.76 19.74
C LEU A 81 1.80 -11.97 18.64
N ILE A 82 2.07 -12.29 17.37
CA ILE A 82 1.40 -11.66 16.23
C ILE A 82 -0.10 -11.95 16.25
N LEU A 83 -0.50 -13.21 16.43
CA LEU A 83 -1.91 -13.59 16.51
C LEU A 83 -2.63 -12.92 17.67
N ASP A 84 -2.00 -12.83 18.83
CA ASP A 84 -2.59 -12.18 20.01
C ASP A 84 -2.73 -10.67 19.80
N ALA A 85 -1.75 -10.02 19.16
CA ALA A 85 -1.84 -8.62 18.77
C ALA A 85 -3.03 -8.39 17.80
N MET A 86 -3.16 -9.23 16.77
CA MET A 86 -4.27 -9.14 15.81
C MET A 86 -5.64 -9.38 16.48
N ARG A 87 -5.74 -10.39 17.34
CA ARG A 87 -6.97 -10.63 18.11
C ARG A 87 -7.33 -9.45 19.01
N HIS A 88 -6.34 -8.83 19.65
CA HIS A 88 -6.55 -7.64 20.46
C HIS A 88 -7.12 -6.48 19.61
N TRP A 89 -6.57 -6.21 18.44
CA TRP A 89 -7.09 -5.20 17.53
C TRP A 89 -8.56 -5.47 17.15
N VAL A 90 -8.91 -6.72 16.87
CA VAL A 90 -10.29 -7.09 16.53
C VAL A 90 -11.22 -7.03 17.75
N THR A 91 -10.83 -7.66 18.87
CA THR A 91 -11.77 -7.88 19.99
C THR A 91 -11.87 -6.68 20.94
N VAL A 92 -10.81 -5.88 21.06
CA VAL A 92 -10.74 -4.74 21.97
C VAL A 92 -10.95 -3.42 21.25
N ILE A 93 -10.33 -3.23 20.09
CA ILE A 93 -10.45 -1.98 19.32
C ILE A 93 -11.65 -2.01 18.37
N GLY A 94 -11.95 -3.18 17.80
CA GLY A 94 -13.10 -3.38 16.92
C GLY A 94 -12.77 -3.25 15.43
N VAL A 95 -11.49 -3.40 15.01
CA VAL A 95 -11.10 -3.27 13.59
C VAL A 95 -11.65 -4.43 12.75
N ASP A 96 -11.86 -4.17 11.46
CA ASP A 96 -12.48 -5.09 10.50
C ASP A 96 -11.45 -5.82 9.64
N GLY A 97 -10.19 -5.40 9.68
CA GLY A 97 -9.14 -6.01 8.89
C GLY A 97 -7.76 -5.44 9.10
N PHE A 98 -6.84 -5.97 8.31
CA PHE A 98 -5.42 -5.63 8.37
C PHE A 98 -4.83 -5.49 6.98
N ARG A 99 -4.02 -4.44 6.77
CA ARG A 99 -3.05 -4.36 5.69
C ARG A 99 -1.71 -4.76 6.25
N PHE A 100 -1.03 -5.68 5.61
CA PHE A 100 0.27 -6.17 6.05
C PHE A 100 1.36 -5.57 5.19
N ASP A 101 2.18 -4.75 5.83
CA ASP A 101 3.40 -4.20 5.26
C ASP A 101 4.36 -5.35 4.89
N LEU A 102 4.95 -5.28 3.68
CA LEU A 102 5.89 -6.28 3.16
C LEU A 102 5.47 -7.73 3.52
N ALA A 103 4.24 -8.09 3.20
CA ALA A 103 3.60 -9.32 3.67
C ALA A 103 4.35 -10.61 3.26
N VAL A 104 5.21 -10.56 2.26
CA VAL A 104 6.06 -11.68 1.83
C VAL A 104 7.01 -12.10 2.94
N CYS A 105 7.55 -11.14 3.71
CA CYS A 105 8.39 -11.45 4.88
C CYS A 105 7.69 -12.39 5.86
N LEU A 106 6.36 -12.23 6.02
CA LEU A 106 5.56 -13.02 6.98
C LEU A 106 5.36 -14.47 6.53
N GLY A 107 5.55 -14.73 5.25
CA GLY A 107 5.45 -16.07 4.67
C GLY A 107 6.79 -16.78 4.46
N ARG A 108 7.92 -16.22 4.91
CA ARG A 108 9.23 -16.83 4.70
C ARG A 108 9.50 -17.96 5.70
N GLU A 109 9.89 -19.15 5.16
CA GLU A 109 10.19 -20.36 5.95
C GLU A 109 11.37 -21.13 5.33
N PRO A 110 12.60 -21.04 5.83
CA PRO A 110 13.10 -19.94 6.67
C PRO A 110 13.44 -18.70 5.86
N GLN A 111 13.89 -18.85 4.61
CA GLN A 111 14.32 -17.75 3.73
C GLN A 111 13.44 -17.59 2.52
N GLU A 112 12.81 -18.65 2.04
CA GLU A 112 11.96 -18.63 0.86
C GLU A 112 10.49 -18.35 1.23
N TYR A 113 9.78 -17.66 0.34
CA TYR A 113 8.34 -17.46 0.53
C TYR A 113 7.57 -18.75 0.33
N ASN A 114 6.73 -19.07 1.31
CA ASN A 114 5.80 -20.20 1.29
C ASN A 114 4.38 -19.70 1.56
N LYS A 115 3.51 -19.69 0.54
CA LYS A 115 2.09 -19.29 0.71
C LYS A 115 1.30 -20.18 1.66
N LYS A 116 1.85 -21.32 2.08
CA LYS A 116 1.30 -22.24 3.07
C LYS A 116 2.05 -22.17 4.40
N SER A 117 2.80 -21.08 4.65
CA SER A 117 3.54 -20.89 5.90
C SER A 117 2.64 -21.00 7.12
N GLY A 118 3.26 -21.31 8.25
CA GLY A 118 2.57 -21.51 9.53
C GLY A 118 1.72 -20.30 9.91
N LEU A 119 2.25 -19.09 9.83
CA LEU A 119 1.54 -17.87 10.19
C LEU A 119 0.36 -17.59 9.25
N LEU A 120 0.54 -17.62 7.92
CA LEU A 120 -0.54 -17.34 6.96
C LEU A 120 -1.71 -18.34 7.13
N ARG A 121 -1.40 -19.60 7.40
CA ARG A 121 -2.41 -20.62 7.70
C ARG A 121 -3.10 -20.40 9.05
N ALA A 122 -2.33 -20.02 10.07
CA ALA A 122 -2.88 -19.74 11.39
C ALA A 122 -3.86 -18.58 11.36
N ILE A 123 -3.52 -17.47 10.69
CA ILE A 123 -4.41 -16.32 10.50
C ILE A 123 -5.70 -16.76 9.79
N SER A 124 -5.59 -17.50 8.67
CA SER A 124 -6.76 -17.93 7.89
C SER A 124 -7.65 -18.96 8.59
N SER A 125 -7.14 -19.63 9.64
CA SER A 125 -7.88 -20.65 10.41
C SER A 125 -8.37 -20.14 11.76
N ASP A 126 -7.92 -18.97 12.20
CA ASP A 126 -8.26 -18.41 13.51
C ASP A 126 -9.72 -17.99 13.55
N PRO A 127 -10.49 -18.42 14.58
CA PRO A 127 -11.91 -18.09 14.67
C PRO A 127 -12.25 -16.60 14.74
N VAL A 128 -11.31 -15.76 15.20
CA VAL A 128 -11.47 -14.30 15.31
C VAL A 128 -11.05 -13.59 14.03
N LEU A 129 -10.03 -14.12 13.32
CA LEU A 129 -9.35 -13.44 12.23
C LEU A 129 -9.81 -13.89 10.83
N ARG A 130 -10.28 -15.14 10.67
CA ARG A 130 -10.57 -15.76 9.37
C ARG A 130 -11.59 -15.01 8.50
N ASP A 131 -12.53 -14.29 9.16
CA ASP A 131 -13.61 -13.56 8.50
C ASP A 131 -13.28 -12.05 8.38
N LYS A 132 -12.04 -11.65 8.70
CA LYS A 132 -11.56 -10.28 8.59
C LYS A 132 -10.90 -10.01 7.25
N VAL A 133 -10.92 -8.75 6.83
CA VAL A 133 -10.21 -8.32 5.61
C VAL A 133 -8.71 -8.47 5.80
N LEU A 134 -8.06 -9.21 4.91
CA LEU A 134 -6.62 -9.44 4.90
C LEU A 134 -6.06 -8.89 3.59
N LEU A 135 -5.30 -7.80 3.66
CA LEU A 135 -4.69 -7.14 2.51
C LEU A 135 -3.18 -7.25 2.58
N ALA A 136 -2.58 -7.90 1.60
CA ALA A 136 -1.14 -8.01 1.50
C ALA A 136 -0.54 -6.91 0.64
N GLU A 137 0.56 -6.35 1.10
CA GLU A 137 1.58 -5.79 0.24
C GLU A 137 2.45 -6.96 -0.27
N PRO A 138 2.29 -7.40 -1.53
CA PRO A 138 2.73 -8.74 -1.96
C PRO A 138 4.17 -8.76 -2.47
N TRP A 139 5.07 -8.02 -1.82
CA TRP A 139 6.49 -8.00 -2.10
C TRP A 139 7.34 -7.78 -0.85
N ASP A 140 8.63 -8.04 -0.99
CA ASP A 140 9.73 -7.60 -0.15
C ASP A 140 11.02 -7.51 -1.00
N ILE A 141 12.14 -7.08 -0.43
CA ILE A 141 13.39 -6.89 -1.19
C ILE A 141 14.27 -8.15 -1.25
N GLY A 142 13.89 -9.24 -0.61
CA GLY A 142 14.66 -10.46 -0.58
C GLY A 142 14.55 -11.29 -1.88
N PRO A 143 15.36 -12.32 -2.03
CA PRO A 143 15.27 -13.25 -3.16
C PRO A 143 13.87 -13.85 -3.27
N GLY A 144 13.29 -13.85 -4.50
CA GLY A 144 11.93 -14.33 -4.72
C GLY A 144 10.86 -13.49 -4.02
N GLY A 145 11.16 -12.23 -3.65
CA GLY A 145 10.29 -11.38 -2.85
C GLY A 145 9.07 -10.81 -3.59
N TYR A 146 9.00 -10.87 -4.92
CA TYR A 146 7.83 -10.39 -5.67
C TYR A 146 6.81 -11.51 -5.82
N GLN A 147 5.66 -11.41 -5.12
CA GLN A 147 4.66 -12.46 -5.00
C GLN A 147 3.25 -12.04 -5.41
N VAL A 148 3.11 -11.00 -6.24
CA VAL A 148 1.80 -10.55 -6.75
C VAL A 148 1.07 -11.70 -7.45
N GLY A 149 -0.15 -12.00 -7.02
CA GLY A 149 -0.95 -13.14 -7.50
C GLY A 149 -0.69 -14.46 -6.79
N ASN A 150 0.19 -14.52 -5.78
CA ASN A 150 0.61 -15.77 -5.15
C ASN A 150 0.27 -15.88 -3.64
N PHE A 151 -0.51 -14.96 -3.07
CA PHE A 151 -1.03 -15.12 -1.71
C PHE A 151 -2.19 -16.13 -1.66
N PRO A 152 -2.43 -16.76 -0.49
CA PRO A 152 -3.56 -17.69 -0.36
C PRO A 152 -4.90 -16.95 -0.42
N SER A 153 -5.98 -17.64 -0.85
CA SER A 153 -7.34 -17.13 -0.66
C SER A 153 -7.67 -17.12 0.85
N PRO A 154 -8.37 -16.13 1.41
CA PRO A 154 -9.05 -15.01 0.73
C PRO A 154 -8.27 -13.69 0.70
N TRP A 155 -6.95 -13.71 0.85
CA TRP A 155 -6.14 -12.49 0.90
C TRP A 155 -6.32 -11.62 -0.34
N LEU A 156 -6.52 -10.32 -0.13
CA LEU A 156 -6.43 -9.28 -1.14
C LEU A 156 -4.96 -8.90 -1.35
N GLU A 157 -4.62 -8.39 -2.53
CA GLU A 157 -3.25 -8.00 -2.86
C GLU A 157 -3.21 -6.64 -3.55
N VAL A 158 -2.31 -5.77 -3.09
CA VAL A 158 -1.99 -4.52 -3.81
C VAL A 158 -1.40 -4.87 -5.17
N ASN A 159 -1.89 -4.24 -6.23
CA ASN A 159 -1.53 -4.53 -7.61
C ASN A 159 -0.71 -3.39 -8.24
N ASP A 160 0.61 -3.49 -8.15
CA ASP A 160 1.55 -2.55 -8.75
C ASP A 160 1.50 -2.55 -10.29
N LYS A 161 1.23 -3.70 -10.92
CA LYS A 161 1.08 -3.78 -12.37
C LYS A 161 -0.14 -3.00 -12.87
N TYR A 162 -1.23 -2.97 -12.10
CA TYR A 162 -2.35 -2.10 -12.39
C TYR A 162 -1.90 -0.64 -12.37
N ARG A 163 -1.27 -0.22 -11.28
CA ARG A 163 -0.77 1.14 -11.07
C ARG A 163 0.10 1.59 -12.22
N ASP A 164 1.12 0.81 -12.53
CA ASP A 164 2.13 1.20 -13.50
C ASP A 164 1.57 1.22 -14.94
N THR A 165 0.74 0.24 -15.29
CA THR A 165 0.09 0.20 -16.61
C THR A 165 -0.86 1.37 -16.81
N VAL A 166 -1.68 1.71 -15.81
CA VAL A 166 -2.64 2.83 -15.90
C VAL A 166 -1.92 4.17 -16.01
N ARG A 167 -0.85 4.35 -15.23
CA ARG A 167 -0.01 5.55 -15.30
C ARG A 167 0.65 5.69 -16.67
N ALA A 168 1.28 4.63 -17.20
CA ALA A 168 1.91 4.60 -18.51
C ALA A 168 0.93 4.93 -19.63
N PHE A 169 -0.29 4.34 -19.58
CA PHE A 169 -1.34 4.60 -20.57
C PHE A 169 -1.74 6.09 -20.62
N TRP A 170 -2.05 6.69 -19.45
CA TRP A 170 -2.48 8.09 -19.40
C TRP A 170 -1.35 9.09 -19.60
N ARG A 171 -0.09 8.68 -19.39
CA ARG A 171 1.08 9.44 -19.80
C ARG A 171 1.27 9.47 -21.32
N GLY A 172 0.74 8.48 -22.03
CA GLY A 172 0.83 8.36 -23.50
C GLY A 172 1.96 7.48 -23.99
N ASP A 173 2.40 6.51 -23.18
CA ASP A 173 3.45 5.56 -23.57
C ASP A 173 2.95 4.61 -24.64
N ASP A 174 3.85 4.26 -25.58
CA ASP A 174 3.54 3.35 -26.66
C ASP A 174 3.40 1.88 -26.19
N GLY A 175 2.54 1.12 -26.88
CA GLY A 175 2.46 -0.34 -26.73
C GLY A 175 1.70 -0.83 -25.49
N VAL A 176 1.15 0.03 -24.63
CA VAL A 176 0.51 -0.35 -23.34
C VAL A 176 -0.98 -0.65 -23.44
N THR A 177 -1.62 -0.47 -24.60
CA THR A 177 -3.10 -0.57 -24.74
C THR A 177 -3.65 -1.96 -24.39
N ALA A 178 -2.98 -3.02 -24.78
CA ALA A 178 -3.43 -4.41 -24.49
C ALA A 178 -3.35 -4.72 -23.00
N ASP A 179 -2.25 -4.30 -22.36
CA ASP A 179 -2.08 -4.46 -20.92
C ASP A 179 -3.10 -3.60 -20.16
N PHE A 180 -3.34 -2.37 -20.60
CA PHE A 180 -4.35 -1.50 -20.02
C PHE A 180 -5.74 -2.15 -20.04
N ALA A 181 -6.16 -2.72 -21.18
CA ALA A 181 -7.42 -3.45 -21.27
C ALA A 181 -7.47 -4.62 -20.27
N THR A 182 -6.36 -5.35 -20.12
CA THR A 182 -6.26 -6.45 -19.15
C THR A 182 -6.39 -5.97 -17.71
N ARG A 183 -5.78 -4.82 -17.38
CA ARG A 183 -5.89 -4.20 -16.05
C ARG A 183 -7.32 -3.77 -15.73
N LEU A 184 -8.01 -3.12 -16.70
CA LEU A 184 -9.42 -2.72 -16.55
C LEU A 184 -10.35 -3.90 -16.22
N MET A 185 -10.04 -5.08 -16.77
CA MET A 185 -10.81 -6.32 -16.61
C MET A 185 -10.37 -7.16 -15.39
N GLY A 186 -9.77 -6.55 -14.37
CA GLY A 186 -9.45 -7.19 -13.10
C GLY A 186 -8.17 -8.03 -13.10
N SER A 187 -7.22 -7.74 -13.99
CA SER A 187 -5.89 -8.39 -14.00
C SER A 187 -5.95 -9.92 -13.94
N ARG A 188 -6.79 -10.54 -14.79
CA ARG A 188 -7.03 -11.99 -14.79
C ARG A 188 -5.79 -12.82 -15.08
N ASP A 189 -4.84 -12.30 -15.83
CA ASP A 189 -3.53 -12.90 -16.10
C ASP A 189 -2.73 -13.15 -14.81
N ILE A 190 -3.00 -12.37 -13.76
CA ILE A 190 -2.35 -12.47 -12.44
C ILE A 190 -3.21 -13.31 -11.49
N PHE A 191 -4.49 -12.96 -11.32
CA PHE A 191 -5.34 -13.47 -10.24
C PHE A 191 -6.24 -14.66 -10.63
N HIS A 192 -6.37 -14.99 -11.92
CA HIS A 192 -7.19 -16.14 -12.32
C HIS A 192 -6.58 -17.50 -11.93
N LYS A 193 -5.28 -17.57 -11.74
CA LYS A 193 -4.58 -18.78 -11.27
C LYS A 193 -5.00 -19.10 -9.83
N GLY A 194 -5.68 -20.23 -9.64
CA GLY A 194 -6.12 -20.67 -8.31
C GLY A 194 -7.55 -20.29 -7.94
N HIS A 195 -8.39 -19.96 -8.92
CA HIS A 195 -9.82 -19.65 -8.72
C HIS A 195 -10.07 -18.44 -7.79
N ARG A 196 -9.16 -17.47 -7.80
CA ARG A 196 -9.30 -16.25 -6.99
C ARG A 196 -10.29 -15.30 -7.64
N HIS A 197 -11.04 -14.60 -6.80
CA HIS A 197 -12.02 -13.63 -7.25
C HIS A 197 -11.37 -12.37 -7.82
N ILE A 198 -12.05 -11.64 -8.68
CA ILE A 198 -11.57 -10.39 -9.28
C ILE A 198 -11.26 -9.33 -8.20
N SER A 199 -12.06 -9.30 -7.12
CA SER A 199 -11.85 -8.40 -5.96
C SER A 199 -10.51 -8.57 -5.25
N THR A 200 -9.82 -9.68 -5.48
CA THR A 200 -8.46 -9.92 -4.95
C THR A 200 -7.48 -8.82 -5.35
N SER A 201 -7.64 -8.28 -6.57
CA SER A 201 -6.82 -7.17 -7.06
C SER A 201 -7.21 -5.87 -6.39
N VAL A 202 -6.38 -5.35 -5.49
CA VAL A 202 -6.52 -4.00 -4.95
C VAL A 202 -5.79 -3.03 -5.88
N ASN A 203 -6.59 -2.33 -6.67
CA ASN A 203 -6.12 -1.42 -7.70
C ASN A 203 -5.84 -0.05 -7.11
N ASN A 204 -4.72 0.55 -7.45
CA ASN A 204 -4.39 1.91 -7.09
C ASN A 204 -3.76 2.67 -8.28
N VAL A 205 -3.82 3.97 -8.27
CA VAL A 205 -3.05 4.84 -9.18
C VAL A 205 -2.02 5.65 -8.41
N THR A 206 -2.20 5.81 -7.12
CA THR A 206 -1.35 6.51 -6.15
C THR A 206 -1.26 5.68 -4.88
N TYR A 207 -0.20 5.87 -4.12
CA TYR A 207 0.06 5.16 -2.87
C TYR A 207 0.86 6.04 -1.93
N HIS A 208 0.92 5.72 -0.63
CA HIS A 208 1.65 6.53 0.35
C HIS A 208 3.16 6.62 0.05
N ASP A 209 3.73 5.58 -0.59
CA ASP A 209 5.11 5.55 -1.08
C ASP A 209 5.17 6.03 -2.53
N GLY A 210 4.87 7.29 -2.78
CA GLY A 210 4.85 7.84 -4.12
C GLY A 210 4.24 9.23 -4.19
N PHE A 211 4.02 9.70 -5.41
CA PHE A 211 3.30 10.94 -5.64
C PHE A 211 1.83 10.83 -5.30
N THR A 212 1.25 11.91 -4.78
CA THR A 212 -0.20 12.11 -4.74
C THR A 212 -0.75 12.21 -6.17
N LEU A 213 -2.07 12.14 -6.33
CA LEU A 213 -2.70 12.27 -7.65
C LEU A 213 -2.45 13.65 -8.28
N HIS A 214 -2.36 14.70 -7.47
CA HIS A 214 -2.01 16.02 -7.94
C HIS A 214 -0.54 16.08 -8.39
N ASP A 215 0.36 15.55 -7.59
CA ASP A 215 1.80 15.55 -7.92
C ASP A 215 2.11 14.67 -9.14
N MET A 216 1.37 13.56 -9.34
CA MET A 216 1.47 12.71 -10.54
C MET A 216 1.31 13.45 -11.86
N VAL A 217 0.54 14.52 -11.87
CA VAL A 217 0.27 15.33 -13.07
C VAL A 217 0.99 16.68 -13.06
N THR A 218 1.77 16.93 -12.00
CA THR A 218 2.42 18.24 -11.77
C THR A 218 3.95 18.15 -11.81
N TYR A 219 4.49 16.98 -11.39
CA TYR A 219 5.94 16.78 -11.30
C TYR A 219 6.38 15.58 -12.16
N ALA A 220 7.39 15.79 -12.99
CA ALA A 220 8.06 14.72 -13.71
C ALA A 220 9.16 14.06 -12.85
N GLU A 221 9.82 14.85 -12.02
CA GLU A 221 10.93 14.46 -11.16
C GLU A 221 10.53 14.51 -9.68
N ARG A 222 11.17 13.69 -8.84
CA ARG A 222 10.98 13.74 -7.39
C ARG A 222 11.73 14.93 -6.77
N HIS A 223 11.13 15.52 -5.74
CA HIS A 223 11.65 16.67 -5.01
C HIS A 223 11.76 16.34 -3.51
N ASN A 224 12.67 15.41 -3.15
CA ASN A 224 12.81 14.86 -1.79
C ASN A 224 13.97 15.50 -1.00
N LEU A 225 14.50 16.64 -1.41
CA LEU A 225 15.66 17.27 -0.74
C LEU A 225 15.40 17.57 0.75
N ASP A 226 14.16 17.87 1.11
CA ASP A 226 13.75 18.12 2.50
C ASP A 226 13.83 16.88 3.40
N ASN A 227 13.97 15.68 2.80
CA ASN A 227 14.20 14.43 3.54
C ASN A 227 15.67 14.25 3.98
N LEU A 228 16.58 15.14 3.54
CA LEU A 228 18.02 15.15 3.87
C LEU A 228 18.77 13.87 3.41
N GLU A 229 18.29 13.23 2.34
CA GLU A 229 18.89 12.04 1.72
C GLU A 229 19.41 12.31 0.29
N ASP A 230 19.80 13.56 0.00
CA ASP A 230 20.33 14.00 -1.30
C ASP A 230 19.39 13.67 -2.49
N ASN A 231 18.08 13.67 -2.27
CA ASN A 231 17.06 13.30 -3.28
C ASN A 231 17.27 11.88 -3.86
N ARG A 232 17.86 10.96 -3.09
CA ARG A 232 18.12 9.57 -3.53
C ARG A 232 17.05 8.58 -3.08
N ASP A 233 16.31 8.95 -2.06
CA ASP A 233 15.19 8.18 -1.48
C ASP A 233 13.92 8.23 -2.36
N GLY A 234 12.97 7.36 -2.05
CA GLY A 234 11.72 7.23 -2.79
C GLY A 234 11.88 6.61 -4.19
N HIS A 235 10.77 6.51 -4.92
CA HIS A 235 10.76 5.92 -6.24
C HIS A 235 11.45 6.79 -7.29
N GLY A 236 12.35 6.19 -8.08
CA GLY A 236 12.96 6.82 -9.24
C GLY A 236 12.13 6.71 -10.53
N HIS A 237 11.08 5.86 -10.54
CA HIS A 237 10.27 5.56 -11.71
C HIS A 237 8.79 5.82 -11.39
N ASN A 238 8.39 7.10 -11.42
CA ASN A 238 7.06 7.53 -11.02
C ASN A 238 5.99 7.34 -12.09
N LEU A 239 6.37 7.26 -13.37
CA LEU A 239 5.45 7.26 -14.52
C LEU A 239 4.52 8.49 -14.52
N SER A 240 5.00 9.61 -14.00
CA SER A 240 4.31 10.90 -13.89
C SER A 240 4.61 11.80 -15.10
N ALA A 241 3.85 12.89 -15.25
CA ALA A 241 4.11 13.90 -16.27
C ALA A 241 3.71 15.29 -15.75
N ASN A 242 4.54 16.31 -16.06
CA ASN A 242 4.28 17.69 -15.64
C ASN A 242 3.48 18.53 -16.65
N TYR A 243 3.24 17.98 -17.83
CA TYR A 243 2.49 18.63 -18.93
C TYR A 243 3.01 19.99 -19.38
N GLY A 244 4.33 20.19 -19.27
CA GLY A 244 5.04 21.35 -19.84
C GLY A 244 5.78 22.22 -18.84
N VAL A 245 5.43 22.17 -17.54
CA VAL A 245 6.11 22.92 -16.48
C VAL A 245 6.30 22.02 -15.26
N GLU A 246 7.52 21.96 -14.74
CA GLU A 246 7.79 21.24 -13.49
C GLU A 246 7.28 22.04 -12.30
N GLY A 247 6.38 21.43 -11.50
CA GLY A 247 5.77 22.10 -10.37
C GLY A 247 4.55 22.98 -10.73
N GLU A 248 4.13 23.79 -9.76
CA GLU A 248 2.96 24.66 -9.91
C GLU A 248 3.13 25.72 -11.01
N THR A 249 2.04 26.11 -11.63
CA THR A 249 2.02 27.09 -12.73
C THR A 249 0.72 27.90 -12.70
N ASN A 250 0.76 29.08 -13.35
CA ASN A 250 -0.42 29.90 -13.61
C ASN A 250 -0.91 29.79 -15.06
N ASP A 251 -0.33 28.91 -15.88
CA ASP A 251 -0.79 28.67 -17.25
C ASP A 251 -2.08 27.83 -17.21
N GLU A 252 -3.19 28.48 -17.54
CA GLU A 252 -4.51 27.86 -17.54
C GLU A 252 -4.61 26.62 -18.44
N SER A 253 -3.90 26.60 -19.57
CA SER A 253 -3.92 25.47 -20.51
C SER A 253 -3.27 24.22 -19.90
N ILE A 254 -2.16 24.40 -19.17
CA ILE A 254 -1.48 23.33 -18.44
C ILE A 254 -2.33 22.86 -17.25
N ILE A 255 -2.89 23.80 -16.50
CA ILE A 255 -3.75 23.47 -15.35
C ILE A 255 -4.98 22.67 -15.82
N ASP A 256 -5.64 23.08 -16.90
CA ASP A 256 -6.80 22.35 -17.45
C ASP A 256 -6.42 20.95 -17.94
N MET A 257 -5.24 20.79 -18.53
CA MET A 257 -4.72 19.46 -18.90
C MET A 257 -4.49 18.59 -17.67
N ARG A 258 -3.85 19.10 -16.62
CA ARG A 258 -3.62 18.40 -15.35
C ARG A 258 -4.94 17.98 -14.69
N GLU A 259 -5.92 18.89 -14.65
CA GLU A 259 -7.26 18.62 -14.12
C GLU A 259 -7.99 17.53 -14.90
N ARG A 260 -7.81 17.49 -16.23
CA ARG A 260 -8.34 16.42 -17.08
C ARG A 260 -7.68 15.08 -16.75
N GLN A 261 -6.38 15.06 -16.63
CA GLN A 261 -5.63 13.83 -16.36
C GLN A 261 -5.89 13.25 -14.97
N LYS A 262 -6.05 14.09 -13.94
CA LYS A 262 -6.53 13.62 -12.61
C LYS A 262 -7.87 12.89 -12.74
N ARG A 263 -8.82 13.45 -13.50
CA ARG A 263 -10.12 12.81 -13.73
C ARG A 263 -10.01 11.51 -14.52
N ASN A 264 -9.13 11.45 -15.51
CA ASN A 264 -8.90 10.24 -16.30
C ASN A 264 -8.35 9.10 -15.42
N LEU A 265 -7.32 9.38 -14.62
CA LEU A 265 -6.72 8.43 -13.69
C LEU A 265 -7.73 7.96 -12.63
N PHE A 266 -8.45 8.88 -12.00
CA PHE A 266 -9.45 8.57 -10.99
C PHE A 266 -10.63 7.78 -11.55
N ALA A 267 -11.19 8.19 -12.71
CA ALA A 267 -12.26 7.46 -13.36
C ALA A 267 -11.84 6.04 -13.76
N THR A 268 -10.65 5.89 -14.31
CA THR A 268 -10.09 4.57 -14.64
C THR A 268 -10.04 3.67 -13.41
N LEU A 269 -9.55 4.19 -12.29
CA LEU A 269 -9.50 3.45 -11.02
C LEU A 269 -10.91 3.02 -10.58
N ILE A 270 -11.84 3.96 -10.56
CA ILE A 270 -13.21 3.73 -10.05
C ILE A 270 -13.99 2.77 -10.94
N PHE A 271 -13.82 2.81 -12.27
CA PHE A 271 -14.60 1.99 -13.20
C PHE A 271 -13.89 0.70 -13.65
N SER A 272 -12.70 0.42 -13.15
CA SER A 272 -12.04 -0.88 -13.34
C SER A 272 -12.67 -1.96 -12.47
N GLN A 273 -12.62 -3.20 -12.93
CA GLN A 273 -12.89 -4.36 -12.09
C GLN A 273 -11.75 -4.57 -11.08
N GLY A 274 -12.10 -5.05 -9.90
CA GLY A 274 -11.21 -5.16 -8.74
C GLY A 274 -11.63 -4.18 -7.63
N THR A 275 -10.89 -4.19 -6.54
CA THR A 275 -11.13 -3.31 -5.38
C THR A 275 -10.36 -1.99 -5.57
N PRO A 276 -11.02 -0.85 -5.73
CA PRO A 276 -10.33 0.43 -5.87
C PRO A 276 -9.76 0.89 -4.52
N HIS A 277 -8.50 1.36 -4.54
CA HIS A 277 -7.82 1.96 -3.41
C HIS A 277 -7.41 3.40 -3.76
N ILE A 278 -7.87 4.36 -2.97
CA ILE A 278 -7.63 5.79 -3.12
C ILE A 278 -6.68 6.24 -2.02
N LEU A 279 -5.63 6.97 -2.37
CA LEU A 279 -4.77 7.62 -1.38
C LEU A 279 -5.54 8.77 -0.73
N GLY A 280 -5.57 8.80 0.60
CA GLY A 280 -6.28 9.85 1.34
C GLY A 280 -5.79 11.25 0.98
N GLY A 281 -6.73 12.13 0.60
CA GLY A 281 -6.45 13.49 0.16
C GLY A 281 -6.36 13.68 -1.36
N ASP A 282 -6.29 12.62 -2.16
CA ASP A 282 -6.32 12.72 -3.61
C ASP A 282 -7.58 13.44 -4.10
N GLU A 283 -8.73 13.15 -3.49
CA GLU A 283 -10.02 13.78 -3.77
C GLU A 283 -10.05 15.29 -3.45
N LEU A 284 -9.14 15.74 -2.60
CA LEU A 284 -8.95 17.14 -2.24
C LEU A 284 -7.85 17.82 -3.07
N SER A 285 -7.26 17.10 -4.02
CA SER A 285 -6.06 17.54 -4.76
C SER A 285 -4.90 17.87 -3.82
N ARG A 286 -4.63 17.00 -2.85
CA ARG A 286 -3.49 17.11 -1.92
C ARG A 286 -2.19 17.07 -2.71
N THR A 287 -1.23 17.93 -2.34
CA THR A 287 0.13 17.92 -2.86
C THR A 287 1.12 17.68 -1.72
N GLN A 288 2.21 17.03 -2.04
CA GLN A 288 3.42 16.91 -1.23
C GLN A 288 4.57 17.73 -1.85
N ASN A 289 4.23 18.70 -2.74
CA ASN A 289 5.18 19.56 -3.45
C ASN A 289 6.23 18.78 -4.23
N GLY A 290 5.84 17.63 -4.80
CA GLY A 290 6.75 16.76 -5.55
C GLY A 290 7.63 15.86 -4.67
N ASN A 291 7.45 15.86 -3.34
CA ASN A 291 8.08 14.87 -2.47
C ASN A 291 7.29 13.55 -2.59
N ASN A 292 7.94 12.51 -3.13
CA ASN A 292 7.30 11.21 -3.31
C ASN A 292 7.63 10.19 -2.20
N ASN A 293 8.20 10.66 -1.08
CA ASN A 293 8.59 9.83 0.05
C ASN A 293 8.52 10.61 1.38
N ALA A 294 7.36 11.19 1.69
CA ALA A 294 7.17 12.12 2.80
C ALA A 294 7.15 11.48 4.20
N TYR A 295 7.75 10.30 4.38
CA TYR A 295 7.70 9.48 5.61
C TYR A 295 8.21 10.21 6.87
N CYS A 296 9.19 11.10 6.71
CA CYS A 296 9.82 11.84 7.81
C CYS A 296 9.34 13.29 7.94
N GLN A 297 8.30 13.69 7.18
CA GLN A 297 7.79 15.05 7.13
C GLN A 297 6.57 15.24 8.03
N ASP A 298 6.75 15.80 9.22
CA ASP A 298 5.66 16.24 10.08
C ASP A 298 5.46 17.76 9.96
N ASN A 299 5.09 18.20 8.74
CA ASN A 299 4.98 19.61 8.37
C ASN A 299 4.02 19.77 7.16
N PRO A 300 3.83 20.99 6.60
CA PRO A 300 2.93 21.23 5.46
C PRO A 300 3.19 20.39 4.22
N ILE A 301 4.35 19.74 4.05
CA ILE A 301 4.60 18.80 2.95
C ILE A 301 3.64 17.61 3.04
N SER A 302 3.42 17.06 4.25
CA SER A 302 2.54 15.90 4.42
C SER A 302 1.17 16.24 5.01
N TRP A 303 0.98 17.42 5.61
CA TRP A 303 -0.30 17.79 6.19
C TRP A 303 -1.37 18.04 5.14
N PHE A 304 -2.63 17.79 5.51
CA PHE A 304 -3.78 18.07 4.67
C PHE A 304 -4.11 19.56 4.66
N ASN A 305 -4.18 20.16 3.47
CA ASN A 305 -4.72 21.51 3.33
C ASN A 305 -6.23 21.43 3.03
N TRP A 306 -7.03 21.81 4.00
CA TRP A 306 -8.49 21.79 3.94
C TRP A 306 -9.10 23.00 3.22
N GLU A 307 -8.29 23.94 2.74
CA GLU A 307 -8.78 25.09 1.98
C GLU A 307 -9.26 24.66 0.59
N MET A 308 -10.54 24.95 0.31
CA MET A 308 -11.23 24.49 -0.89
C MET A 308 -11.46 25.66 -1.87
N ASN A 309 -10.62 25.76 -2.89
CA ASN A 309 -10.89 26.62 -4.04
C ASN A 309 -11.91 25.96 -5.00
N LYS A 310 -12.33 26.70 -6.03
CA LYS A 310 -13.31 26.21 -7.01
C LYS A 310 -12.90 24.92 -7.70
N ARG A 311 -11.64 24.78 -8.13
CA ARG A 311 -11.13 23.57 -8.81
C ARG A 311 -11.12 22.33 -7.90
N LYS A 312 -10.68 22.48 -6.65
CA LYS A 312 -10.72 21.42 -5.64
C LYS A 312 -12.16 20.96 -5.37
N GLN A 313 -13.09 21.91 -5.22
CA GLN A 313 -14.52 21.60 -5.04
C GLN A 313 -15.11 20.86 -6.25
N ASP A 314 -14.76 21.26 -7.47
CA ASP A 314 -15.23 20.63 -8.69
C ASP A 314 -14.65 19.21 -8.84
N PHE A 315 -13.40 19.01 -8.46
CA PHE A 315 -12.77 17.69 -8.46
C PHE A 315 -13.37 16.77 -7.38
N LEU A 316 -13.56 17.26 -6.16
CA LEU A 316 -14.23 16.50 -5.08
C LEU A 316 -15.63 16.04 -5.49
N ARG A 317 -16.43 16.93 -6.12
CA ARG A 317 -17.77 16.58 -6.64
C ARG A 317 -17.69 15.49 -7.72
N PHE A 318 -16.68 15.56 -8.58
CA PHE A 318 -16.43 14.53 -9.58
C PHE A 318 -16.13 13.18 -8.93
N CYS A 319 -15.23 13.13 -7.93
CA CYS A 319 -14.89 11.93 -7.18
C CYS A 319 -16.14 11.31 -6.52
N GLN A 320 -16.92 12.13 -5.82
CA GLN A 320 -18.17 11.69 -5.18
C GLN A 320 -19.18 11.13 -6.18
N TYR A 321 -19.30 11.75 -7.35
CA TYR A 321 -20.19 11.27 -8.40
C TYR A 321 -19.72 9.93 -8.97
N ALA A 322 -18.44 9.79 -9.28
CA ALA A 322 -17.86 8.56 -9.81
C ALA A 322 -18.04 7.39 -8.84
N ILE A 323 -17.77 7.61 -7.54
CA ILE A 323 -17.96 6.59 -6.50
C ILE A 323 -19.42 6.16 -6.40
N ARG A 324 -20.36 7.12 -6.36
CA ARG A 324 -21.81 6.80 -6.33
C ARG A 324 -22.26 6.02 -7.56
N LEU A 325 -21.72 6.36 -8.74
CA LEU A 325 -22.04 5.66 -9.98
C LEU A 325 -21.52 4.21 -9.92
N ARG A 326 -20.30 3.97 -9.41
CA ARG A 326 -19.79 2.62 -9.18
C ARG A 326 -20.70 1.84 -8.22
N GLN A 327 -21.07 2.42 -7.10
CA GLN A 327 -21.92 1.79 -6.09
C GLN A 327 -23.33 1.44 -6.61
N SER A 328 -23.84 2.19 -7.59
CA SER A 328 -25.11 1.91 -8.23
C SER A 328 -25.07 0.85 -9.33
N SER A 329 -23.87 0.41 -9.72
CA SER A 329 -23.65 -0.57 -10.78
C SER A 329 -23.42 -1.96 -10.20
N THR A 330 -24.33 -2.91 -10.45
CA THR A 330 -24.18 -4.32 -10.05
C THR A 330 -22.92 -4.96 -10.66
N LEU A 331 -22.53 -4.57 -11.87
CA LEU A 331 -21.33 -5.08 -12.53
C LEU A 331 -20.01 -4.67 -11.87
N LEU A 332 -20.02 -3.61 -11.06
CA LEU A 332 -18.83 -3.05 -10.41
C LEU A 332 -18.88 -3.18 -8.89
N SER A 333 -20.06 -3.38 -8.31
CA SER A 333 -20.29 -3.44 -6.86
C SER A 333 -20.48 -4.87 -6.33
N GLU A 334 -20.86 -5.84 -7.17
CA GLU A 334 -20.88 -7.27 -6.81
C GLU A 334 -19.47 -7.85 -6.86
N LEU A 335 -18.68 -7.52 -5.86
CA LEU A 335 -17.33 -8.02 -5.71
C LEU A 335 -17.19 -8.83 -4.42
#